data_e12c19978730452d13b8adaae075927a
#
_entry.id   e12c19978730452d13b8adaae075927a
#
_cell.length_a   1.000
_cell.length_b   1.000
_cell.length_c   1.000
_cell.angle_alpha   90.00
_cell.angle_beta   90.00
_cell.angle_gamma   90.00
#
_symmetry.space_group_name_H-M   'P 1'
#
loop_
_entity.id
_entity.type
_entity.pdbx_description
1 polymer ?
#
loop_
_entity_poly.entity_id
_entity_poly.type
_entity_poly.pdbx_seq_one_letter_code
_entity_poly.pdbx_strand_id
1 'polypeptide(L)'
;MQETPRVFIVPGLGNSGPDHWQTHFERQHPEFTRIQQQEWEAPNRADWVATLEAALQGEDLARVVLVGHSLGCATIAHWAAQYGRRIRGALLVAPSDVETAHYAAFPTTGFAPMPLQRLPFPSRVVMSTNDDWATPARARQFAAAWGSELVDIGAAGHINTASGHGPWPAGLALLAAWA
;
A
#
# COMPACT_ATOMS: atom_id res chain seq x y z
N MET A 1 -4.15 -14.36 24.63
CA MET A 1 -3.01 -14.41 23.69
C MET A 1 -3.38 -13.53 22.50
N GLN A 2 -2.56 -12.55 22.15
CA GLN A 2 -2.81 -11.79 20.91
C GLN A 2 -2.56 -12.73 19.72
N GLU A 3 -3.53 -12.84 18.84
CA GLU A 3 -3.40 -13.66 17.64
C GLU A 3 -2.43 -13.03 16.67
N THR A 4 -1.53 -13.83 16.10
CA THR A 4 -0.52 -13.37 15.13
C THR A 4 -1.21 -12.73 13.92
N PRO A 5 -0.78 -11.53 13.49
CA PRO A 5 -1.38 -10.89 12.33
C PRO A 5 -1.16 -11.70 11.04
N ARG A 6 -2.12 -11.58 10.13
CA ARG A 6 -2.03 -12.11 8.75
C ARG A 6 -1.68 -10.95 7.83
N VAL A 7 -0.45 -10.92 7.38
CA VAL A 7 0.08 -9.80 6.59
C VAL A 7 -0.01 -10.11 5.10
N PHE A 8 -0.64 -9.20 4.35
CA PHE A 8 -0.72 -9.26 2.90
C PHE A 8 0.04 -8.09 2.28
N ILE A 9 0.96 -8.42 1.39
CA ILE A 9 1.76 -7.45 0.62
C ILE A 9 0.98 -7.07 -0.64
N VAL A 10 0.78 -5.77 -0.84
CA VAL A 10 0.03 -5.21 -1.98
C VAL A 10 0.98 -4.33 -2.80
N PRO A 11 1.66 -4.88 -3.81
CA PRO A 11 2.59 -4.14 -4.66
C PRO A 11 1.89 -3.10 -5.54
N GLY A 12 2.69 -2.18 -6.08
CA GLY A 12 2.26 -1.20 -7.06
C GLY A 12 2.47 -1.62 -8.51
N LEU A 13 2.44 -0.63 -9.42
CA LEU A 13 2.70 -0.78 -10.85
C LEU A 13 4.03 -1.51 -11.09
N GLY A 14 4.05 -2.48 -11.98
CA GLY A 14 5.24 -3.27 -12.32
C GLY A 14 5.64 -4.30 -11.28
N ASN A 15 4.83 -4.52 -10.23
CA ASN A 15 5.15 -5.40 -9.11
C ASN A 15 6.35 -4.90 -8.27
N SER A 16 6.76 -5.67 -7.26
CA SER A 16 7.95 -5.42 -6.45
C SER A 16 9.00 -6.48 -6.77
N GLY A 17 10.07 -6.05 -7.43
CA GLY A 17 11.16 -6.93 -7.85
C GLY A 17 11.96 -7.54 -6.70
N PRO A 18 12.98 -8.37 -7.01
CA PRO A 18 13.71 -9.16 -6.01
C PRO A 18 14.45 -8.31 -4.96
N ASP A 19 14.83 -7.10 -5.31
CA ASP A 19 15.58 -6.19 -4.42
C ASP A 19 14.72 -5.13 -3.75
N HIS A 20 13.39 -5.18 -3.95
CA HIS A 20 12.45 -4.26 -3.32
C HIS A 20 12.17 -4.66 -1.87
N TRP A 21 11.96 -3.68 -0.98
CA TRP A 21 11.72 -3.92 0.45
C TRP A 21 10.53 -4.86 0.72
N GLN A 22 9.45 -4.82 -0.07
CA GLN A 22 8.33 -5.76 0.07
C GLN A 22 8.79 -7.21 -0.13
N THR A 23 9.66 -7.46 -1.10
CA THR A 23 10.22 -8.80 -1.34
C THR A 23 11.18 -9.20 -0.22
N HIS A 24 11.95 -8.26 0.34
CA HIS A 24 12.78 -8.53 1.52
C HIS A 24 11.93 -8.86 2.75
N PHE A 25 10.79 -8.21 2.95
CA PHE A 25 9.86 -8.53 4.04
C PHE A 25 9.34 -9.96 3.92
N GLU A 26 8.92 -10.39 2.72
CA GLU A 26 8.47 -11.77 2.48
C GLU A 26 9.56 -12.81 2.70
N ARG A 27 10.81 -12.50 2.37
CA ARG A 27 11.94 -13.40 2.62
C ARG A 27 12.25 -13.55 4.11
N GLN A 28 12.08 -12.49 4.89
CA GLN A 28 12.27 -12.50 6.34
C GLN A 28 11.08 -13.09 7.08
N HIS A 29 9.90 -12.98 6.50
CA HIS A 29 8.61 -13.41 7.03
C HIS A 29 7.87 -14.26 6.00
N PRO A 30 8.21 -15.57 5.88
CA PRO A 30 7.58 -16.47 4.89
C PRO A 30 6.07 -16.63 5.05
N GLU A 31 5.52 -16.23 6.21
CA GLU A 31 4.09 -16.17 6.48
C GLU A 31 3.37 -14.97 5.83
N PHE A 32 4.11 -13.96 5.34
CA PHE A 32 3.54 -12.85 4.59
C PHE A 32 3.12 -13.31 3.19
N THR A 33 1.97 -12.88 2.75
CA THR A 33 1.39 -13.32 1.48
C THR A 33 1.30 -12.15 0.51
N ARG A 34 1.89 -12.28 -0.67
CA ARG A 34 1.74 -11.28 -1.74
C ARG A 34 0.42 -11.46 -2.46
N ILE A 35 -0.31 -10.38 -2.64
CA ILE A 35 -1.44 -10.32 -3.56
C ILE A 35 -0.90 -10.37 -4.98
N GLN A 36 -1.25 -11.43 -5.71
CA GLN A 36 -0.82 -11.64 -7.09
C GLN A 36 -1.83 -11.03 -8.03
N GLN A 37 -1.44 -9.95 -8.70
CA GLN A 37 -2.27 -9.33 -9.73
C GLN A 37 -2.06 -10.03 -11.08
N GLN A 38 -3.08 -9.99 -11.95
CA GLN A 38 -3.03 -10.63 -13.26
C GLN A 38 -2.21 -9.82 -14.26
N GLU A 39 -2.30 -8.49 -14.16
CA GLU A 39 -1.64 -7.56 -15.08
C GLU A 39 -0.90 -6.49 -14.28
N TRP A 40 0.43 -6.54 -14.34
CA TRP A 40 1.29 -5.62 -13.59
C TRP A 40 1.62 -4.34 -14.36
N GLU A 41 1.69 -4.41 -15.69
CA GLU A 41 2.16 -3.31 -16.54
C GLU A 41 1.01 -2.41 -17.04
N ALA A 42 -0.22 -2.94 -17.07
CA ALA A 42 -1.42 -2.21 -17.47
C ALA A 42 -2.57 -2.43 -16.46
N PRO A 43 -2.41 -2.03 -15.20
CA PRO A 43 -3.38 -2.29 -14.15
C PRO A 43 -4.77 -1.73 -14.44
N ASN A 44 -5.78 -2.53 -14.17
CA ASN A 44 -7.17 -2.10 -14.10
C ASN A 44 -7.64 -2.09 -12.65
N ARG A 45 -8.18 -0.97 -12.19
CA ARG A 45 -8.63 -0.82 -10.79
C ARG A 45 -9.66 -1.90 -10.39
N ALA A 46 -10.64 -2.17 -11.26
CA ALA A 46 -11.70 -3.12 -10.92
C ALA A 46 -11.12 -4.53 -10.69
N ASP A 47 -10.19 -4.94 -11.53
CA ASP A 47 -9.53 -6.25 -11.43
C ASP A 47 -8.64 -6.33 -10.19
N TRP A 48 -7.84 -5.28 -9.94
CA TRP A 48 -6.94 -5.25 -8.79
C TRP A 48 -7.70 -5.24 -7.46
N VAL A 49 -8.79 -4.47 -7.38
CA VAL A 49 -9.65 -4.43 -6.19
C VAL A 49 -10.37 -5.76 -5.98
N ALA A 50 -10.86 -6.40 -7.06
CA ALA A 50 -11.50 -7.72 -6.98
C ALA A 50 -10.50 -8.81 -6.55
N THR A 51 -9.27 -8.76 -7.06
CA THR A 51 -8.19 -9.68 -6.66
C THR A 51 -7.86 -9.56 -5.17
N LEU A 52 -7.77 -8.33 -4.66
CA LEU A 52 -7.55 -8.10 -3.22
C LEU A 52 -8.71 -8.65 -2.39
N GLU A 53 -9.97 -8.37 -2.76
CA GLU A 53 -11.13 -8.92 -2.04
C GLU A 53 -11.14 -10.45 -2.07
N ALA A 54 -10.86 -11.06 -3.21
CA ALA A 54 -10.82 -12.52 -3.34
C ALA A 54 -9.73 -13.16 -2.47
N ALA A 55 -8.56 -12.52 -2.36
CA ALA A 55 -7.48 -13.02 -1.52
C ALA A 55 -7.79 -12.97 -0.02
N LEU A 56 -8.72 -12.10 0.38
CA LEU A 56 -9.16 -11.98 1.78
C LEU A 56 -10.38 -12.84 2.11
N GLN A 57 -10.96 -13.53 1.12
CA GLN A 57 -12.08 -14.45 1.37
C GLN A 57 -11.63 -15.62 2.23
N GLY A 58 -12.37 -15.86 3.33
CA GLY A 58 -12.07 -16.92 4.29
C GLY A 58 -11.02 -16.55 5.35
N GLU A 59 -10.40 -15.37 5.26
CA GLU A 59 -9.50 -14.87 6.30
C GLU A 59 -10.28 -14.24 7.45
N ASP A 60 -9.74 -14.38 8.65
CA ASP A 60 -10.21 -13.58 9.79
C ASP A 60 -9.72 -12.15 9.65
N LEU A 61 -10.62 -11.27 9.20
CA LEU A 61 -10.30 -9.87 8.93
C LEU A 61 -9.77 -9.12 10.16
N ALA A 62 -10.14 -9.53 11.37
CA ALA A 62 -9.61 -8.92 12.59
C ALA A 62 -8.09 -9.15 12.78
N ARG A 63 -7.52 -10.07 12.02
CA ARG A 63 -6.07 -10.37 11.99
C ARG A 63 -5.36 -9.80 10.78
N VAL A 64 -6.09 -9.37 9.74
CA VAL A 64 -5.51 -8.93 8.47
C VAL A 64 -4.81 -7.58 8.61
N VAL A 65 -3.57 -7.51 8.15
CA VAL A 65 -2.79 -6.27 7.95
C VAL A 65 -2.40 -6.19 6.48
N LEU A 66 -2.73 -5.06 5.83
CA LEU A 66 -2.35 -4.79 4.45
C LEU A 66 -1.10 -3.91 4.39
N VAL A 67 -0.14 -4.26 3.54
CA VAL A 67 1.10 -3.51 3.34
C VAL A 67 1.19 -3.07 1.88
N GLY A 68 0.72 -1.86 1.61
CA GLY A 68 0.69 -1.29 0.26
C GLY A 68 1.93 -0.46 -0.06
N HIS A 69 2.33 -0.49 -1.33
CA HIS A 69 3.31 0.43 -1.90
C HIS A 69 2.75 1.07 -3.16
N SER A 70 2.94 2.39 -3.31
CA SER A 70 2.62 3.11 -4.56
C SER A 70 1.14 2.91 -4.98
N LEU A 71 0.88 2.37 -6.18
CA LEU A 71 -0.47 2.04 -6.66
C LEU A 71 -1.17 0.99 -5.80
N GLY A 72 -0.43 0.18 -5.07
CA GLY A 72 -1.00 -0.74 -4.07
C GLY A 72 -1.76 -0.01 -2.97
N CYS A 73 -1.31 1.19 -2.59
CA CYS A 73 -2.04 2.05 -1.65
C CYS A 73 -3.37 2.54 -2.24
N ALA A 74 -3.37 2.93 -3.51
CA ALA A 74 -4.61 3.30 -4.22
C ALA A 74 -5.58 2.11 -4.30
N THR A 75 -5.06 0.91 -4.57
CA THR A 75 -5.85 -0.33 -4.57
C THR A 75 -6.53 -0.56 -3.23
N ILE A 76 -5.80 -0.41 -2.13
CA ILE A 76 -6.35 -0.54 -0.76
C ILE A 76 -7.42 0.52 -0.49
N ALA A 77 -7.18 1.77 -0.88
CA ALA A 77 -8.14 2.85 -0.70
C ALA A 77 -9.44 2.61 -1.49
N HIS A 78 -9.34 2.19 -2.76
CA HIS A 78 -10.50 1.81 -3.57
C HIS A 78 -11.24 0.59 -3.02
N TRP A 79 -10.50 -0.43 -2.56
CA TRP A 79 -11.08 -1.60 -1.92
C TRP A 79 -11.86 -1.21 -0.64
N ALA A 80 -11.28 -0.38 0.20
CA ALA A 80 -11.93 0.11 1.41
C ALA A 80 -13.20 0.91 1.09
N ALA A 81 -13.15 1.78 0.08
CA ALA A 81 -14.31 2.57 -0.37
C ALA A 81 -15.43 1.68 -0.94
N GLN A 82 -15.09 0.60 -1.66
CA GLN A 82 -16.06 -0.28 -2.30
C GLN A 82 -16.69 -1.27 -1.32
N TYR A 83 -15.90 -1.87 -0.43
CA TYR A 83 -16.36 -2.96 0.41
C TYR A 83 -16.61 -2.58 1.87
N GLY A 84 -16.06 -1.47 2.35
CA GLY A 84 -16.25 -0.98 3.72
C GLY A 84 -15.82 -1.94 4.82
N ARG A 85 -14.94 -2.89 4.51
CA ARG A 85 -14.53 -3.91 5.45
C ARG A 85 -13.58 -3.37 6.50
N ARG A 86 -13.69 -3.92 7.73
CA ARG A 86 -12.78 -3.62 8.83
C ARG A 86 -11.72 -4.69 8.91
N ILE A 87 -10.46 -4.27 8.93
CA ILE A 87 -9.28 -5.13 9.13
C ILE A 87 -8.49 -4.64 10.33
N ARG A 88 -7.46 -5.39 10.72
CA ARG A 88 -6.57 -5.01 11.84
C ARG A 88 -5.83 -3.70 11.57
N GLY A 89 -5.35 -3.49 10.34
CA GLY A 89 -4.70 -2.24 9.96
C GLY A 89 -4.06 -2.25 8.58
N ALA A 90 -3.50 -1.10 8.19
CA ALA A 90 -2.76 -0.99 6.95
C ALA A 90 -1.55 -0.06 7.05
N LEU A 91 -0.42 -0.50 6.48
CA LEU A 91 0.77 0.31 6.21
C LEU A 91 0.76 0.73 4.75
N LEU A 92 0.67 2.02 4.49
CA LEU A 92 0.51 2.62 3.16
C LEU A 92 1.77 3.43 2.83
N VAL A 93 2.69 2.83 2.09
CA VAL A 93 4.02 3.39 1.82
C VAL A 93 4.05 4.08 0.47
N ALA A 94 4.45 5.35 0.45
CA ALA A 94 4.58 6.17 -0.75
C ALA A 94 3.35 6.09 -1.68
N PRO A 95 2.13 6.39 -1.18
CA PRO A 95 0.94 6.35 -2.01
C PRO A 95 1.07 7.28 -3.21
N SER A 96 0.91 6.74 -4.42
CA SER A 96 1.00 7.53 -5.65
C SER A 96 -0.20 8.43 -5.84
N ASP A 97 0.03 9.64 -6.37
CA ASP A 97 -1.05 10.51 -6.82
C ASP A 97 -1.48 10.14 -8.24
N VAL A 98 -2.50 9.31 -8.33
CA VAL A 98 -3.04 8.80 -9.61
C VAL A 98 -3.76 9.87 -10.45
N GLU A 99 -3.89 11.09 -9.95
CA GLU A 99 -4.56 12.21 -10.62
C GLU A 99 -3.59 13.14 -11.34
N THR A 100 -2.27 12.87 -11.26
CA THR A 100 -1.26 13.69 -11.95
C THR A 100 -1.19 13.40 -13.44
N ALA A 101 -0.80 14.40 -14.23
CA ALA A 101 -0.50 14.22 -15.66
C ALA A 101 0.64 13.20 -15.89
N HIS A 102 1.61 13.15 -14.97
CA HIS A 102 2.68 12.16 -15.01
C HIS A 102 2.12 10.74 -14.92
N TYR A 103 1.19 10.51 -13.99
CA TYR A 103 0.57 9.20 -13.84
C TYR A 103 -0.30 8.80 -15.04
N ALA A 104 -0.97 9.77 -15.68
CA ALA A 104 -1.78 9.55 -16.86
C ALA A 104 -0.99 9.04 -18.08
N ALA A 105 0.35 9.16 -18.07
CA ALA A 105 1.22 8.61 -19.13
C ALA A 105 1.39 7.08 -19.03
N PHE A 106 1.01 6.46 -17.90
CA PHE A 106 1.08 5.02 -17.72
C PHE A 106 -0.24 4.34 -18.09
N PRO A 107 -0.21 3.10 -18.59
CA PRO A 107 -1.40 2.39 -19.06
C PRO A 107 -2.24 1.85 -17.89
N THR A 108 -2.59 2.71 -16.94
CA THR A 108 -3.46 2.37 -15.80
C THR A 108 -4.90 2.80 -16.07
N THR A 109 -5.88 2.04 -15.60
CA THR A 109 -7.30 2.31 -15.86
C THR A 109 -8.11 2.37 -14.57
N GLY A 110 -8.87 3.45 -14.40
CA GLY A 110 -9.93 3.59 -13.39
C GLY A 110 -9.48 3.93 -11.97
N PHE A 111 -8.18 4.18 -11.73
CA PHE A 111 -7.68 4.53 -10.40
C PHE A 111 -7.95 5.99 -9.99
N ALA A 112 -8.07 6.89 -10.95
CA ALA A 112 -8.50 8.26 -10.67
C ALA A 112 -10.04 8.38 -10.71
N PRO A 113 -10.66 9.18 -9.81
CA PRO A 113 -10.03 9.91 -8.73
C PRO A 113 -9.65 9.03 -7.54
N MET A 114 -8.65 9.45 -6.75
CA MET A 114 -8.30 8.79 -5.50
C MET A 114 -9.43 8.93 -4.47
N PRO A 115 -9.90 7.82 -3.85
CA PRO A 115 -10.86 7.92 -2.76
C PRO A 115 -10.27 8.67 -1.56
N LEU A 116 -10.98 9.71 -1.11
CA LEU A 116 -10.59 10.54 0.03
C LEU A 116 -11.53 10.35 1.23
N GLN A 117 -12.18 9.19 1.33
CA GLN A 117 -12.98 8.82 2.49
C GLN A 117 -12.10 8.24 3.58
N ARG A 118 -12.50 8.44 4.83
CA ARG A 118 -11.86 7.82 5.97
C ARG A 118 -11.85 6.30 5.82
N LEU A 119 -10.67 5.69 6.03
CA LEU A 119 -10.55 4.23 6.04
C LEU A 119 -11.27 3.64 7.27
N PRO A 120 -11.98 2.51 7.13
CA PRO A 120 -12.71 1.88 8.24
C PRO A 120 -11.78 1.08 9.20
N PHE A 121 -10.48 1.29 9.12
CA PHE A 121 -9.45 0.60 9.92
C PHE A 121 -8.27 1.54 10.23
N PRO A 122 -7.50 1.25 11.30
CA PRO A 122 -6.28 1.99 11.61
C PRO A 122 -5.26 1.88 10.49
N SER A 123 -4.58 2.98 10.18
CA SER A 123 -3.58 2.97 9.11
C SER A 123 -2.46 3.97 9.35
N ARG A 124 -1.31 3.71 8.72
CA ARG A 124 -0.16 4.61 8.65
C ARG A 124 0.17 4.92 7.21
N VAL A 125 0.35 6.19 6.90
CA VAL A 125 0.90 6.64 5.63
C VAL A 125 2.36 6.98 5.85
N VAL A 126 3.26 6.31 5.13
CA VAL A 126 4.69 6.63 5.12
C VAL A 126 4.98 7.48 3.89
N MET A 127 5.47 8.69 4.11
CA MET A 127 5.78 9.63 3.04
C MET A 127 7.27 9.96 2.96
N SER A 128 7.68 10.31 1.75
CA SER A 128 8.97 10.91 1.43
C SER A 128 8.79 12.36 0.98
N THR A 129 9.76 13.21 1.30
CA THR A 129 9.69 14.65 0.95
C THR A 129 10.12 14.95 -0.49
N ASN A 130 10.73 13.99 -1.19
CA ASN A 130 11.21 14.11 -2.58
C ASN A 130 10.69 12.96 -3.46
N ASP A 131 9.48 12.48 -3.22
CA ASP A 131 8.81 11.47 -4.04
C ASP A 131 8.32 12.12 -5.36
N ASP A 132 8.70 11.55 -6.50
CA ASP A 132 8.28 12.04 -7.82
C ASP A 132 6.82 11.66 -8.17
N TRP A 133 6.23 10.71 -7.42
CA TRP A 133 4.88 10.20 -7.68
C TRP A 133 3.79 10.85 -6.84
N ALA A 134 4.17 11.58 -5.78
CA ALA A 134 3.23 12.33 -4.97
C ALA A 134 3.96 13.46 -4.22
N THR A 135 3.46 14.67 -4.31
CA THR A 135 4.03 15.78 -3.53
C THR A 135 3.81 15.54 -2.02
N PRO A 136 4.68 16.11 -1.15
CA PRO A 136 4.47 16.04 0.29
C PRO A 136 3.10 16.57 0.74
N ALA A 137 2.59 17.61 0.09
CA ALA A 137 1.26 18.16 0.37
C ALA A 137 0.16 17.14 0.05
N ARG A 138 0.29 16.40 -1.07
CA ARG A 138 -0.67 15.39 -1.47
C ARG A 138 -0.63 14.17 -0.55
N ALA A 139 0.55 13.71 -0.15
CA ALA A 139 0.70 12.63 0.81
C ALA A 139 0.06 12.97 2.18
N ARG A 140 0.24 14.22 2.65
CA ARG A 140 -0.43 14.70 3.87
C ARG A 140 -1.95 14.76 3.71
N GLN A 141 -2.44 15.15 2.54
CA GLN A 141 -3.87 15.16 2.23
C GLN A 141 -4.45 13.74 2.30
N PHE A 142 -3.76 12.74 1.73
CA PHE A 142 -4.16 11.34 1.83
C PHE A 142 -4.24 10.90 3.29
N ALA A 143 -3.17 11.13 4.07
CA ALA A 143 -3.14 10.75 5.48
C ALA A 143 -4.31 11.37 6.26
N ALA A 144 -4.56 12.67 6.08
CA ALA A 144 -5.65 13.39 6.74
C ALA A 144 -7.03 12.85 6.35
N ALA A 145 -7.28 12.66 5.03
CA ALA A 145 -8.55 12.17 4.52
C ALA A 145 -8.85 10.73 4.98
N TRP A 146 -7.84 9.86 4.95
CA TRP A 146 -7.97 8.46 5.37
C TRP A 146 -8.00 8.28 6.89
N GLY A 147 -7.65 9.32 7.66
CA GLY A 147 -7.51 9.25 9.12
C GLY A 147 -6.31 8.42 9.55
N SER A 148 -5.27 8.41 8.73
CA SER A 148 -4.03 7.68 8.96
C SER A 148 -3.05 8.48 9.83
N GLU A 149 -2.25 7.77 10.63
CA GLU A 149 -1.02 8.34 11.20
C GLU A 149 -0.04 8.65 10.08
N LEU A 150 0.54 9.84 10.07
CA LEU A 150 1.54 10.24 9.09
C LEU A 150 2.96 9.97 9.62
N VAL A 151 3.77 9.25 8.86
CA VAL A 151 5.17 8.97 9.12
C VAL A 151 6.01 9.61 8.01
N ASP A 152 6.69 10.71 8.32
CA ASP A 152 7.60 11.41 7.41
C ASP A 152 9.01 10.86 7.62
N ILE A 153 9.59 10.25 6.58
CA ILE A 153 10.94 9.67 6.64
C ILE A 153 11.99 10.51 5.91
N GLY A 154 11.65 11.77 5.60
CA GLY A 154 12.56 12.69 4.92
C GLY A 154 12.69 12.40 3.42
N ALA A 155 13.83 12.75 2.84
CA ALA A 155 14.11 12.57 1.43
C ALA A 155 14.49 11.10 1.13
N ALA A 156 13.52 10.29 0.78
CA ALA A 156 13.64 8.84 0.56
C ALA A 156 13.21 8.39 -0.84
N GLY A 157 13.05 9.33 -1.79
CA GLY A 157 12.55 9.06 -3.13
C GLY A 157 11.17 8.42 -3.09
N HIS A 158 10.90 7.47 -4.00
CA HIS A 158 9.63 6.73 -4.01
C HIS A 158 9.63 5.52 -3.06
N ILE A 159 10.56 5.47 -2.12
CA ILE A 159 10.71 4.37 -1.16
C ILE A 159 10.68 3.00 -1.87
N ASN A 160 11.53 2.86 -2.85
CA ASN A 160 11.66 1.66 -3.70
C ASN A 160 13.12 1.26 -3.91
N THR A 161 13.36 0.26 -4.73
CA THR A 161 14.73 -0.20 -5.06
C THR A 161 15.60 0.93 -5.62
N ALA A 162 15.06 1.75 -6.51
CA ALA A 162 15.80 2.85 -7.14
C ALA A 162 16.23 3.93 -6.13
N SER A 163 15.50 4.10 -5.03
CA SER A 163 15.83 5.01 -3.92
C SER A 163 16.60 4.33 -2.78
N GLY A 164 17.10 3.10 -2.98
CA GLY A 164 17.94 2.39 -2.02
C GLY A 164 17.16 1.61 -0.95
N HIS A 165 15.86 1.41 -1.13
CA HIS A 165 15.02 0.66 -0.19
C HIS A 165 14.89 -0.82 -0.63
N GLY A 166 15.95 -1.57 -0.33
CA GLY A 166 15.98 -3.03 -0.30
C GLY A 166 15.65 -3.51 1.12
N PRO A 167 16.62 -4.08 1.89
CA PRO A 167 16.41 -4.31 3.31
C PRO A 167 16.02 -3.00 4.01
N TRP A 168 14.85 -2.99 4.64
CA TRP A 168 14.33 -1.78 5.29
C TRP A 168 13.79 -2.11 6.70
N PRO A 169 14.67 -2.37 7.68
CA PRO A 169 14.27 -2.74 9.04
C PRO A 169 13.37 -1.72 9.71
N ALA A 170 13.61 -0.42 9.48
CA ALA A 170 12.77 0.64 10.03
C ALA A 170 11.32 0.57 9.50
N GLY A 171 11.13 0.23 8.23
CA GLY A 171 9.80 0.03 7.64
C GLY A 171 9.11 -1.21 8.21
N LEU A 172 9.85 -2.31 8.37
CA LEU A 172 9.32 -3.52 9.00
C LEU A 172 8.88 -3.27 10.44
N ALA A 173 9.64 -2.47 11.19
CA ALA A 173 9.31 -2.11 12.57
C ALA A 173 7.98 -1.34 12.70
N LEU A 174 7.53 -0.65 11.64
CA LEU A 174 6.23 0.03 11.64
C LEU A 174 5.05 -0.93 11.76
N LEU A 175 5.22 -2.20 11.39
CA LEU A 175 4.19 -3.24 11.54
C LEU A 175 3.95 -3.66 12.98
N ALA A 176 4.87 -3.33 13.91
CA ALA A 176 4.71 -3.61 15.34
C ALA A 176 3.46 -2.95 15.95
N ALA A 177 2.89 -1.94 15.31
CA ALA A 177 1.62 -1.33 15.72
C ALA A 177 0.45 -2.31 15.69
N TRP A 178 0.57 -3.40 14.92
CA TRP A 178 -0.47 -4.42 14.73
C TRP A 178 -0.03 -5.83 15.16
N ALA A 179 1.13 -5.96 15.80
CA ALA A 179 1.64 -7.22 16.32
C ALA A 179 0.81 -7.78 17.49
#